data_3ff426b899410dfd5bed9d7d923019f9
#
_entry.id   3ff426b899410dfd5bed9d7d923019f9
#
_cell.length_a   1.000
_cell.length_b   1.000
_cell.length_c   1.000
_cell.angle_alpha   90.00
_cell.angle_beta   90.00
_cell.angle_gamma   90.00
#
_symmetry.space_group_name_H-M   'P 1'
#
loop_
_entity.id
_entity.type
_entity.pdbx_description
1 polymer ?
#
loop_
_entity_poly.entity_id
_entity_poly.type
_entity_poly.pdbx_seq_one_letter_code
_entity_poly.pdbx_strand_id
1 'polypeptide(L)'
;GTIEEIRLINHVLFYMDDFLLIGSRKADVRKAMKLLVKYMNEYLDLTVKPDWKLFQIDWIDKDGKHHGEPIDMMGSKIYRDRTEVRRSIFLRGRRAFVKAGKYVEKGKAIPLDLAYRCIAYYGWFKHSDSEYFREKYNVDKIFEKAKRRVSRESKIYRKAGSYNLEYAA
;
A
#
# COMPACT_ATOMS: atom_id res chain seq x y z
N GLY A 1 -15.75 22.35 24.49
CA GLY A 1 -15.68 20.87 24.68
C GLY A 1 -14.77 20.17 23.70
N THR A 2 -14.57 20.69 22.48
CA THR A 2 -13.95 19.94 21.38
C THR A 2 -12.41 19.88 21.44
N ILE A 3 -11.73 20.86 22.01
CA ILE A 3 -10.25 20.92 22.01
C ILE A 3 -9.63 20.02 23.10
N GLU A 4 -10.25 19.91 24.26
CA GLU A 4 -9.76 19.03 25.33
C GLU A 4 -9.96 17.54 25.01
N GLU A 5 -11.00 17.19 24.26
CA GLU A 5 -11.30 15.83 23.85
C GLU A 5 -10.36 15.33 22.74
N ILE A 6 -9.87 16.22 21.87
CA ILE A 6 -8.84 15.92 20.86
C ILE A 6 -7.47 15.64 21.50
N ARG A 7 -7.17 16.24 22.66
CA ARG A 7 -5.90 15.98 23.41
C ARG A 7 -5.72 14.54 23.87
N LEU A 8 -6.78 13.74 23.91
CA LEU A 8 -6.75 12.32 24.27
C LEU A 8 -6.40 11.39 23.10
N ILE A 9 -6.33 11.94 21.89
CA ILE A 9 -5.93 11.23 20.69
C ILE A 9 -4.46 11.56 20.39
N ASN A 10 -3.63 10.54 20.34
CA ASN A 10 -2.19 10.69 20.12
C ASN A 10 -1.86 10.97 18.65
N HIS A 11 -2.56 10.28 17.73
CA HIS A 11 -2.33 10.41 16.30
C HIS A 11 -3.63 10.36 15.52
N VAL A 12 -3.72 11.21 14.50
CA VAL A 12 -4.80 11.22 13.52
C VAL A 12 -4.18 11.19 12.14
N LEU A 13 -4.61 10.24 11.32
CA LEU A 13 -4.18 10.11 9.93
C LEU A 13 -5.40 10.13 9.03
N PHE A 14 -5.38 10.99 8.02
CA PHE A 14 -6.34 10.99 6.91
C PHE A 14 -5.61 10.66 5.62
N TYR A 15 -6.17 9.74 4.86
CA TYR A 15 -5.66 9.40 3.53
C TYR A 15 -6.83 9.12 2.59
N MET A 16 -7.10 10.06 1.69
CA MET A 16 -8.28 10.02 0.83
C MET A 16 -9.57 9.79 1.65
N ASP A 17 -10.23 8.66 1.46
CA ASP A 17 -11.48 8.28 2.12
C ASP A 17 -11.25 7.52 3.44
N ASP A 18 -10.00 7.14 3.71
CA ASP A 18 -9.64 6.39 4.91
C ASP A 18 -9.13 7.32 6.01
N PHE A 19 -9.50 7.04 7.26
CA PHE A 19 -8.90 7.72 8.41
C PHE A 19 -8.62 6.76 9.57
N LEU A 20 -7.65 7.12 10.40
CA LEU A 20 -7.19 6.37 11.53
C LEU A 20 -7.02 7.29 12.74
N LEU A 21 -7.64 6.90 13.87
CA LEU A 21 -7.46 7.55 15.16
C LEU A 21 -6.70 6.61 16.09
N ILE A 22 -5.61 7.08 16.69
CA ILE A 22 -4.82 6.31 17.66
C ILE A 22 -4.82 7.06 18.99
N GLY A 23 -5.18 6.38 20.06
CA GLY A 23 -5.19 6.92 21.41
C GLY A 23 -4.86 5.86 22.45
N SER A 24 -4.46 6.28 23.64
CA SER A 24 -4.02 5.40 24.72
C SER A 24 -5.17 4.63 25.37
N ARG A 25 -6.38 5.20 25.38
CA ARG A 25 -7.55 4.59 26.01
C ARG A 25 -8.68 4.37 25.02
N LYS A 26 -9.22 3.17 25.00
CA LYS A 26 -10.30 2.75 24.10
C LYS A 26 -11.56 3.64 24.22
N ALA A 27 -11.87 4.09 25.44
CA ALA A 27 -13.01 4.97 25.69
C ALA A 27 -12.85 6.34 25.00
N ASP A 28 -11.66 6.92 25.04
CA ASP A 28 -11.35 8.22 24.44
C ASP A 28 -11.40 8.15 22.93
N VAL A 29 -10.80 7.10 22.32
CA VAL A 29 -10.87 6.87 20.88
C VAL A 29 -12.32 6.71 20.41
N ARG A 30 -13.15 5.96 21.17
CA ARG A 30 -14.57 5.80 20.87
C ARG A 30 -15.33 7.13 20.93
N LYS A 31 -15.04 7.97 21.93
CA LYS A 31 -15.66 9.28 22.08
C LYS A 31 -15.26 10.20 20.92
N ALA A 32 -13.96 10.29 20.62
CA ALA A 32 -13.44 11.07 19.50
C ALA A 32 -14.04 10.62 18.16
N MET A 33 -14.18 9.30 17.94
CA MET A 33 -14.80 8.77 16.74
C MET A 33 -16.26 9.21 16.58
N LYS A 34 -17.04 9.17 17.66
CA LYS A 34 -18.44 9.65 17.64
C LYS A 34 -18.55 11.12 17.28
N LEU A 35 -17.65 11.95 17.83
CA LEU A 35 -17.59 13.40 17.54
C LEU A 35 -17.19 13.65 16.09
N LEU A 36 -16.21 12.90 15.58
CA LEU A 36 -15.77 13.00 14.18
C LEU A 36 -16.90 12.63 13.21
N VAL A 37 -17.60 11.51 13.46
CA VAL A 37 -18.77 11.10 12.65
C VAL A 37 -19.84 12.18 12.64
N LYS A 38 -20.17 12.73 13.82
CA LYS A 38 -21.14 13.82 13.93
C LYS A 38 -20.70 15.04 13.12
N TYR A 39 -19.45 15.46 13.26
CA TYR A 39 -18.89 16.61 12.53
C TYR A 39 -18.94 16.37 11.00
N MET A 40 -18.50 15.20 10.54
CA MET A 40 -18.53 14.85 9.12
C MET A 40 -19.94 14.91 8.54
N ASN A 41 -20.92 14.37 9.27
CA ASN A 41 -22.32 14.38 8.81
C ASN A 41 -22.94 15.79 8.83
N GLU A 42 -22.74 16.54 9.90
CA GLU A 42 -23.45 17.83 10.10
C GLU A 42 -22.81 19.00 9.32
N TYR A 43 -21.49 19.00 9.17
CA TYR A 43 -20.75 20.15 8.60
C TYR A 43 -20.16 19.87 7.22
N LEU A 44 -19.87 18.62 6.88
CA LEU A 44 -19.21 18.25 5.62
C LEU A 44 -20.13 17.47 4.67
N ASP A 45 -21.35 17.11 5.10
CA ASP A 45 -22.27 16.24 4.36
C ASP A 45 -21.63 14.91 3.92
N LEU A 46 -20.73 14.38 4.76
CA LEU A 46 -20.01 13.14 4.52
C LEU A 46 -20.54 12.03 5.43
N THR A 47 -20.86 10.89 4.84
CA THR A 47 -21.33 9.71 5.58
C THR A 47 -20.17 8.77 5.88
N VAL A 48 -19.90 8.55 7.16
CA VAL A 48 -18.93 7.54 7.60
C VAL A 48 -19.59 6.15 7.63
N LYS A 49 -18.93 5.16 7.05
CA LYS A 49 -19.43 3.76 7.08
C LYS A 49 -19.62 3.28 8.51
N PRO A 50 -20.74 2.58 8.80
CA PRO A 50 -21.07 2.14 10.17
C PRO A 50 -20.16 1.01 10.68
N ASP A 51 -19.44 0.32 9.79
CA ASP A 51 -18.59 -0.85 10.06
C ASP A 51 -17.14 -0.50 10.48
N TRP A 52 -16.90 0.74 10.91
CA TRP A 52 -15.61 1.12 11.45
C TRP A 52 -15.21 0.26 12.67
N LYS A 53 -13.92 -0.05 12.78
CA LYS A 53 -13.39 -0.95 13.81
C LYS A 53 -12.67 -0.18 14.91
N LEU A 54 -12.86 -0.62 16.14
CA LEU A 54 -12.11 -0.17 17.30
C LEU A 54 -11.40 -1.38 17.92
N PHE A 55 -10.09 -1.45 17.76
CA PHE A 55 -9.26 -2.55 18.24
C PHE A 55 -8.01 -2.04 18.94
N GLN A 56 -7.32 -2.91 19.63
CA GLN A 56 -6.01 -2.64 20.20
C GLN A 56 -4.96 -3.00 19.16
N ILE A 57 -3.99 -2.11 18.92
CA ILE A 57 -2.85 -2.40 18.04
C ILE A 57 -2.09 -3.60 18.60
N ASP A 58 -1.58 -4.46 17.74
CA ASP A 58 -0.87 -5.68 18.12
C ASP A 58 0.28 -5.40 19.10
N TRP A 59 0.48 -6.34 20.00
CA TRP A 59 1.58 -6.32 20.96
C TRP A 59 1.88 -7.74 21.42
N ILE A 60 3.09 -7.92 21.94
CA ILE A 60 3.54 -9.20 22.48
C ILE A 60 3.70 -9.04 24.00
N ASP A 61 3.13 -9.95 24.78
CA ASP A 61 3.29 -9.97 26.22
C ASP A 61 4.63 -10.58 26.63
N LYS A 62 4.86 -10.63 27.96
CA LYS A 62 6.10 -11.15 28.54
C LYS A 62 6.32 -12.64 28.26
N ASP A 63 5.25 -13.37 27.98
CA ASP A 63 5.25 -14.80 27.68
C ASP A 63 5.37 -15.08 26.18
N GLY A 64 5.56 -14.04 25.36
CA GLY A 64 5.68 -14.15 23.90
C GLY A 64 4.35 -14.32 23.17
N LYS A 65 3.21 -14.16 23.84
CA LYS A 65 1.90 -14.31 23.23
C LYS A 65 1.47 -13.02 22.52
N HIS A 66 0.97 -13.18 21.31
CA HIS A 66 0.44 -12.08 20.50
C HIS A 66 -0.98 -11.69 20.92
N HIS A 67 -1.21 -10.40 21.02
CA HIS A 67 -2.50 -9.78 21.33
C HIS A 67 -2.79 -8.64 20.37
N GLY A 68 -4.06 -8.26 20.23
CA GLY A 68 -4.48 -7.16 19.37
C GLY A 68 -4.50 -7.52 17.90
N GLU A 69 -4.60 -6.50 17.04
CA GLU A 69 -4.69 -6.62 15.60
C GLU A 69 -3.75 -5.62 14.91
N PRO A 70 -3.16 -5.95 13.75
CA PRO A 70 -2.41 -4.98 12.95
C PRO A 70 -3.36 -3.93 12.34
N ILE A 71 -2.85 -2.74 12.09
CA ILE A 71 -3.57 -1.73 11.31
C ILE A 71 -3.57 -2.18 9.85
N ASP A 72 -4.76 -2.45 9.29
CA ASP A 72 -4.93 -2.83 7.88
C ASP A 72 -5.35 -1.62 7.05
N MET A 73 -4.39 -0.91 6.48
CA MET A 73 -4.59 0.34 5.75
C MET A 73 -3.73 0.40 4.48
N MET A 74 -4.23 1.02 3.41
CA MET A 74 -3.49 1.23 2.15
C MET A 74 -2.83 -0.04 1.59
N GLY A 75 -3.47 -1.20 1.75
CA GLY A 75 -2.94 -2.48 1.24
C GLY A 75 -1.81 -3.09 2.04
N SER A 76 -1.49 -2.53 3.20
CA SER A 76 -0.49 -3.00 4.14
C SER A 76 -1.13 -3.38 5.47
N LYS A 77 -0.52 -4.34 6.16
CA LYS A 77 -0.75 -4.65 7.56
C LYS A 77 0.42 -4.12 8.36
N ILE A 78 0.16 -3.12 9.19
CA ILE A 78 1.16 -2.43 9.99
C ILE A 78 1.08 -2.97 11.42
N TYR A 79 2.12 -3.66 11.83
CA TYR A 79 2.37 -4.14 13.17
C TYR A 79 3.24 -3.13 13.94
N ARG A 80 3.50 -3.35 15.21
CA ARG A 80 4.41 -2.48 15.97
C ARG A 80 5.87 -2.58 15.54
N ASP A 81 6.27 -3.76 15.11
CA ASP A 81 7.66 -4.13 14.81
C ASP A 81 7.92 -4.32 13.30
N ARG A 82 6.86 -4.46 12.49
CA ARG A 82 7.01 -4.75 11.06
C ARG A 82 5.82 -4.27 10.24
N THR A 83 6.03 -4.19 8.95
CA THR A 83 4.98 -3.90 7.95
C THR A 83 4.92 -5.01 6.92
N GLU A 84 3.77 -5.65 6.78
CA GLU A 84 3.53 -6.72 5.82
C GLU A 84 2.62 -6.23 4.68
N VAL A 85 2.86 -6.71 3.47
CA VAL A 85 1.94 -6.50 2.35
C VAL A 85 0.68 -7.33 2.56
N ARG A 86 -0.49 -6.76 2.35
CA ARG A 86 -1.77 -7.49 2.42
C ARG A 86 -1.68 -8.75 1.53
N ARG A 87 -2.07 -9.91 2.07
CA ARG A 87 -1.89 -11.23 1.43
C ARG A 87 -2.36 -11.28 -0.03
N SER A 88 -3.49 -10.66 -0.35
CA SER A 88 -4.01 -10.65 -1.72
C SER A 88 -3.10 -9.90 -2.71
N ILE A 89 -2.50 -8.79 -2.27
CA ILE A 89 -1.54 -8.00 -3.04
C ILE A 89 -0.24 -8.77 -3.17
N PHE A 90 0.26 -9.32 -2.05
CA PHE A 90 1.46 -10.15 -2.03
C PHE A 90 1.40 -11.31 -3.03
N LEU A 91 0.31 -12.08 -3.01
CA LEU A 91 0.16 -13.23 -3.90
C LEU A 91 0.09 -12.83 -5.38
N ARG A 92 -0.57 -11.73 -5.70
CA ARG A 92 -0.62 -11.19 -7.07
C ARG A 92 0.75 -10.71 -7.54
N GLY A 93 1.42 -9.93 -6.71
CA GLY A 93 2.78 -9.45 -7.00
C GLY A 93 3.78 -10.61 -7.12
N ARG A 94 3.76 -11.58 -6.19
CA ARG A 94 4.60 -12.76 -6.26
C ARG A 94 4.43 -13.51 -7.59
N ARG A 95 3.19 -13.72 -8.04
CA ARG A 95 2.92 -14.38 -9.33
C ARG A 95 3.53 -13.60 -10.51
N ALA A 96 3.46 -12.27 -10.47
CA ALA A 96 4.04 -11.43 -11.51
C ALA A 96 5.58 -11.57 -11.55
N PHE A 97 6.25 -11.46 -10.40
CA PHE A 97 7.70 -11.57 -10.33
C PHE A 97 8.22 -12.98 -10.65
N VAL A 98 7.57 -14.03 -10.15
CA VAL A 98 7.93 -15.42 -10.49
C VAL A 98 7.78 -15.66 -11.99
N LYS A 99 6.70 -15.19 -12.61
CA LYS A 99 6.51 -15.31 -14.07
C LYS A 99 7.56 -14.53 -14.84
N ALA A 100 7.86 -13.29 -14.43
CA ALA A 100 8.89 -12.47 -15.07
C ALA A 100 10.30 -13.07 -14.92
N GLY A 101 10.61 -13.67 -13.77
CA GLY A 101 11.86 -14.40 -13.52
C GLY A 101 12.12 -15.49 -14.56
N LYS A 102 11.09 -16.27 -14.90
CA LYS A 102 11.21 -17.33 -15.93
C LYS A 102 11.58 -16.78 -17.33
N TYR A 103 11.14 -15.56 -17.67
CA TYR A 103 11.58 -14.93 -18.92
C TYR A 103 13.03 -14.50 -18.85
N VAL A 104 13.43 -13.93 -17.71
CA VAL A 104 14.80 -13.48 -17.45
C VAL A 104 15.80 -14.64 -17.48
N GLU A 105 15.47 -15.78 -16.85
CA GLU A 105 16.27 -17.00 -16.83
C GLU A 105 16.48 -17.58 -18.23
N LYS A 106 15.46 -17.52 -19.08
CA LYS A 106 15.50 -17.97 -20.48
C LYS A 106 16.15 -16.95 -21.44
N GLY A 107 16.71 -15.86 -20.93
CA GLY A 107 17.28 -14.78 -21.77
C GLY A 107 16.25 -14.02 -22.61
N LYS A 108 14.93 -14.21 -22.37
CA LYS A 108 13.85 -13.58 -23.11
C LYS A 108 13.44 -12.24 -22.52
N ALA A 109 12.94 -11.34 -23.38
CA ALA A 109 12.36 -10.07 -22.93
C ALA A 109 11.08 -10.33 -22.10
N ILE A 110 10.90 -9.56 -21.03
CA ILE A 110 9.67 -9.59 -20.24
C ILE A 110 8.53 -9.00 -21.11
N PRO A 111 7.37 -9.68 -21.25
CA PRO A 111 6.19 -9.10 -21.89
C PRO A 111 5.82 -7.75 -21.27
N LEU A 112 5.32 -6.82 -22.07
CA LEU A 112 5.13 -5.43 -21.65
C LEU A 112 4.08 -5.31 -20.53
N ASP A 113 2.97 -6.02 -20.63
CA ASP A 113 1.93 -6.12 -19.59
C ASP A 113 2.47 -6.63 -18.26
N LEU A 114 3.34 -7.64 -18.34
CA LEU A 114 3.97 -8.22 -17.16
C LEU A 114 5.01 -7.27 -16.55
N ALA A 115 5.73 -6.51 -17.40
CA ALA A 115 6.67 -5.48 -16.94
C ALA A 115 5.96 -4.36 -16.17
N TYR A 116 4.83 -3.86 -16.67
CA TYR A 116 4.00 -2.88 -15.93
C TYR A 116 3.51 -3.44 -14.60
N ARG A 117 3.07 -4.69 -14.57
CA ARG A 117 2.63 -5.34 -13.32
C ARG A 117 3.77 -5.45 -12.30
N CYS A 118 4.98 -5.84 -12.73
CA CYS A 118 6.13 -5.88 -11.83
C CYS A 118 6.46 -4.50 -11.27
N ILE A 119 6.40 -3.45 -12.08
CA ILE A 119 6.64 -2.07 -11.65
C ILE A 119 5.59 -1.64 -10.62
N ALA A 120 4.31 -1.91 -10.88
CA ALA A 120 3.22 -1.55 -9.97
C ALA A 120 3.31 -2.24 -8.61
N TYR A 121 3.73 -3.51 -8.56
CA TYR A 121 3.86 -4.25 -7.30
C TYR A 121 5.19 -4.01 -6.56
N TYR A 122 6.21 -3.47 -7.22
CA TYR A 122 7.53 -3.29 -6.62
C TYR A 122 7.52 -2.40 -5.38
N GLY A 123 6.77 -1.29 -5.41
CA GLY A 123 6.66 -0.38 -4.28
C GLY A 123 6.19 -1.07 -3.00
N TRP A 124 5.23 -1.97 -3.11
CA TRP A 124 4.72 -2.76 -1.98
C TRP A 124 5.82 -3.60 -1.31
N PHE A 125 6.65 -4.27 -2.11
CA PHE A 125 7.74 -5.10 -1.59
C PHE A 125 8.94 -4.29 -1.10
N LYS A 126 9.19 -3.12 -1.68
CA LYS A 126 10.27 -2.25 -1.27
C LYS A 126 10.03 -1.61 0.10
N HIS A 127 8.78 -1.28 0.40
CA HIS A 127 8.38 -0.56 1.61
C HIS A 127 7.71 -1.46 2.67
N SER A 128 8.01 -2.75 2.65
CA SER A 128 7.52 -3.73 3.62
C SER A 128 8.63 -4.73 3.97
N ASP A 129 8.41 -5.50 5.03
CA ASP A 129 9.32 -6.57 5.48
C ASP A 129 9.24 -7.78 4.54
N SER A 130 9.62 -7.55 3.28
CA SER A 130 9.60 -8.53 2.20
C SER A 130 11.01 -8.89 1.71
N GLU A 131 12.03 -8.67 2.51
CA GLU A 131 13.44 -8.84 2.12
C GLU A 131 13.74 -10.25 1.65
N TYR A 132 13.38 -11.26 2.45
CA TYR A 132 13.52 -12.67 2.06
C TYR A 132 12.87 -12.99 0.70
N PHE A 133 11.69 -12.45 0.43
CA PHE A 133 11.01 -12.64 -0.85
C PHE A 133 11.75 -11.93 -2.00
N ARG A 134 12.22 -10.72 -1.77
CA ARG A 134 12.97 -9.92 -2.76
C ARG A 134 14.26 -10.59 -3.16
N GLU A 135 15.01 -11.11 -2.21
CA GLU A 135 16.24 -11.85 -2.44
C GLU A 135 15.98 -13.17 -3.16
N LYS A 136 15.08 -14.01 -2.62
CA LYS A 136 14.75 -15.33 -3.16
C LYS A 136 14.35 -15.31 -4.63
N TYR A 137 13.62 -14.30 -5.06
CA TYR A 137 13.10 -14.20 -6.43
C TYR A 137 13.80 -13.12 -7.26
N ASN A 138 14.92 -12.57 -6.80
CA ASN A 138 15.67 -11.53 -7.50
C ASN A 138 14.76 -10.36 -7.94
N VAL A 139 13.85 -9.92 -7.08
CA VAL A 139 12.79 -8.95 -7.39
C VAL A 139 13.37 -7.65 -7.90
N ASP A 140 14.44 -7.14 -7.29
CA ASP A 140 15.08 -5.87 -7.66
C ASP A 140 15.69 -5.94 -9.08
N LYS A 141 16.36 -7.04 -9.40
CA LYS A 141 16.92 -7.27 -10.75
C LYS A 141 15.82 -7.38 -11.82
N ILE A 142 14.72 -8.05 -11.49
CA ILE A 142 13.57 -8.16 -12.39
C ILE A 142 12.91 -6.80 -12.58
N PHE A 143 12.76 -6.02 -11.51
CA PHE A 143 12.22 -4.66 -11.57
C PHE A 143 13.03 -3.75 -12.50
N GLU A 144 14.36 -3.74 -12.39
CA GLU A 144 15.22 -2.96 -13.26
C GLU A 144 15.09 -3.37 -14.74
N LYS A 145 14.99 -4.68 -15.04
CA LYS A 145 14.72 -5.15 -16.38
C LYS A 145 13.34 -4.75 -16.90
N ALA A 146 12.31 -4.83 -16.06
CA ALA A 146 10.95 -4.40 -16.37
C ALA A 146 10.91 -2.90 -16.68
N LYS A 147 11.55 -2.07 -15.85
CA LYS A 147 11.67 -0.62 -16.04
C LYS A 147 12.33 -0.26 -17.37
N ARG A 148 13.45 -0.93 -17.68
CA ARG A 148 14.14 -0.75 -18.98
C ARG A 148 13.25 -1.16 -20.16
N ARG A 149 12.47 -2.25 -20.04
CA ARG A 149 11.53 -2.70 -21.08
C ARG A 149 10.45 -1.65 -21.36
N VAL A 150 9.82 -1.12 -20.31
CA VAL A 150 8.80 -0.06 -20.42
C VAL A 150 9.39 1.24 -20.99
N SER A 151 10.57 1.65 -20.52
CA SER A 151 11.24 2.86 -21.00
C SER A 151 11.57 2.79 -22.50
N ARG A 152 12.00 1.63 -23.00
CA ARG A 152 12.25 1.44 -24.45
C ARG A 152 10.98 1.59 -25.26
N GLU A 153 9.89 0.99 -24.81
CA GLU A 153 8.58 1.09 -25.47
C GLU A 153 8.07 2.53 -25.53
N SER A 154 8.14 3.25 -24.41
CA SER A 154 7.75 4.66 -24.34
C SER A 154 8.55 5.55 -25.29
N LYS A 155 9.85 5.26 -25.50
CA LYS A 155 10.68 5.98 -26.48
C LYS A 155 10.25 5.70 -27.92
N ILE A 156 9.85 4.46 -28.24
CA ILE A 156 9.35 4.08 -29.56
C ILE A 156 8.05 4.82 -29.85
N TYR A 157 7.10 4.82 -28.92
CA TYR A 157 5.83 5.54 -29.08
C TYR A 157 6.02 7.05 -29.25
N ARG A 158 6.92 7.68 -28.48
CA ARG A 158 7.22 9.12 -28.64
C ARG A 158 7.78 9.44 -30.02
N LYS A 159 8.70 8.61 -30.53
CA LYS A 159 9.24 8.80 -31.87
C LYS A 159 8.17 8.62 -32.95
N ALA A 160 7.34 7.59 -32.85
CA ALA A 160 6.23 7.36 -33.80
C ALA A 160 5.20 8.49 -33.76
N GLY A 161 4.89 9.07 -32.60
CA GLY A 161 3.99 10.23 -32.47
C GLY A 161 4.57 11.52 -33.06
N SER A 162 5.88 11.75 -32.99
CA SER A 162 6.53 12.91 -33.60
C SER A 162 6.52 12.83 -35.14
N TYR A 163 6.66 11.64 -35.72
CA TYR A 163 6.53 11.46 -37.17
C TYR A 163 5.13 11.80 -37.71
N ASN A 164 4.08 11.47 -36.93
CA ASN A 164 2.70 11.78 -37.35
C ASN A 164 2.36 13.28 -37.30
N LEU A 165 3.07 14.07 -36.50
CA LEU A 165 2.89 15.53 -36.42
C LEU A 165 3.63 16.28 -37.53
N GLU A 166 4.73 15.74 -38.05
CA GLU A 166 5.46 16.34 -39.16
C GLU A 166 4.76 16.13 -40.53
N TYR A 167 3.91 15.10 -40.66
CA TYR A 167 3.13 14.84 -41.88
C TYR A 167 1.71 15.44 -41.85
N ALA A 168 1.30 16.08 -40.76
CA ALA A 168 -0.01 16.70 -40.59
C ALA A 168 0.03 18.24 -40.68
N ALA A 169 1.17 18.83 -40.95
CA ALA A 169 1.41 20.26 -41.19
C ALA A 169 1.78 20.49 -42.66
#